data_ec2a9c5716e9e84a75f5c4758adfde32
#
_entry.id   ec2a9c5716e9e84a75f5c4758adfde32
#
_cell.length_a   1.000
_cell.length_b   1.000
_cell.length_c   1.000
_cell.angle_alpha   90.00
_cell.angle_beta   90.00
_cell.angle_gamma   90.00
#
_symmetry.space_group_name_H-M   'P 1'
#
loop_
_entity.id
_entity.type
_entity.pdbx_description
1 polymer ?
#
loop_
_entity_poly.entity_id
_entity_poly.type
_entity_poly.pdbx_seq_one_letter_code
_entity_poly.pdbx_strand_id
1 'polypeptide(L)'
;MTDHPDYWNRIYEDEGRPGWDMDGATPLVGEMLDLALPLGLRPGGTLAVPGCGYGHDAVELDARGFAVTGLDFAPLAIQGAIERYGDRVAWSQADWFTTQLGPWEGIFDHTCFVAMDPARRPAYVEACATHLKPGGLWMAALFHDVNGRPGPPHAIEMDELRRIAETGFEVLHLAHAQDSHPRRAGREFLLVARKR
;
A
#
# COMPACT_ATOMS: atom_id res chain seq x y z
N MET A 1 -0.68 20.04 -4.62
CA MET A 1 -0.53 18.86 -5.46
C MET A 1 -0.19 17.69 -4.53
N THR A 2 -0.83 16.55 -4.70
CA THR A 2 -0.66 15.34 -3.87
C THR A 2 0.73 14.69 -3.97
N ASP A 3 1.52 15.14 -4.94
CA ASP A 3 2.87 14.61 -5.22
C ASP A 3 3.98 15.28 -4.39
N HIS A 4 3.62 16.13 -3.44
CA HIS A 4 4.58 16.81 -2.58
C HIS A 4 4.36 16.43 -1.11
N PRO A 5 5.44 16.11 -0.35
CA PRO A 5 5.33 15.75 1.06
C PRO A 5 4.56 16.77 1.90
N ASP A 6 4.70 18.07 1.61
CA ASP A 6 4.03 19.13 2.36
C ASP A 6 2.50 19.07 2.30
N TYR A 7 1.94 18.52 1.20
CA TYR A 7 0.50 18.33 1.09
C TYR A 7 0.00 17.36 2.18
N TRP A 8 0.69 16.23 2.33
CA TRP A 8 0.35 15.20 3.30
C TRP A 8 0.71 15.62 4.72
N ASN A 9 1.89 16.25 4.91
CA ASN A 9 2.29 16.77 6.22
C ASN A 9 1.25 17.71 6.82
N ARG A 10 0.71 18.65 6.04
CA ARG A 10 -0.36 19.55 6.55
C ARG A 10 -1.57 18.78 7.07
N ILE A 11 -1.95 17.66 6.43
CA ILE A 11 -3.08 16.86 6.92
C ILE A 11 -2.73 16.21 8.27
N TYR A 12 -1.51 15.72 8.42
CA TYR A 12 -1.04 15.19 9.72
C TYR A 12 -0.96 16.26 10.80
N GLU A 13 -0.55 17.49 10.45
CA GLU A 13 -0.49 18.65 11.36
C GLU A 13 -1.89 19.12 11.79
N ASP A 14 -2.78 19.33 10.81
CA ASP A 14 -4.08 19.97 11.01
C ASP A 14 -5.09 19.03 11.68
N GLU A 15 -5.08 17.75 11.32
CA GLU A 15 -6.08 16.78 11.76
C GLU A 15 -5.61 15.95 12.96
N GLY A 16 -4.27 15.83 13.20
CA GLY A 16 -3.68 14.96 14.23
C GLY A 16 -4.02 13.48 14.04
N ARG A 17 -5.20 13.20 13.48
CA ARG A 17 -5.68 11.90 13.05
C ARG A 17 -6.32 12.05 11.67
N PRO A 18 -5.58 11.78 10.60
CA PRO A 18 -6.09 11.88 9.23
C PRO A 18 -7.31 10.99 8.98
N GLY A 19 -8.19 11.44 8.09
CA GLY A 19 -9.46 10.75 7.81
C GLY A 19 -9.32 9.31 7.29
N TRP A 20 -8.14 8.94 6.80
CA TRP A 20 -7.83 7.55 6.39
C TRP A 20 -7.33 6.66 7.54
N ASP A 21 -6.92 7.23 8.66
CA ASP A 21 -6.49 6.47 9.83
C ASP A 21 -7.67 5.77 10.49
N MET A 22 -7.62 4.45 10.55
CA MET A 22 -8.64 3.59 11.15
C MET A 22 -8.29 3.16 12.58
N ASP A 23 -7.20 3.70 13.17
CA ASP A 23 -6.72 3.36 14.51
C ASP A 23 -6.27 1.89 14.65
N GLY A 24 -5.88 1.30 13.55
CA GLY A 24 -5.42 -0.08 13.48
C GLY A 24 -5.20 -0.53 12.04
N ALA A 25 -4.64 -1.72 11.92
CA ALA A 25 -4.43 -2.35 10.63
C ALA A 25 -5.75 -2.64 9.91
N THR A 26 -5.71 -2.60 8.59
CA THR A 26 -6.86 -3.03 7.81
C THR A 26 -7.13 -4.53 8.01
N PRO A 27 -8.40 -4.95 8.15
CA PRO A 27 -8.74 -6.39 8.18
C PRO A 27 -8.27 -7.13 6.92
N LEU A 28 -8.09 -6.41 5.80
CA LEU A 28 -7.63 -6.95 4.53
C LEU A 28 -6.20 -7.54 4.56
N VAL A 29 -5.40 -7.28 5.60
CA VAL A 29 -4.11 -7.97 5.79
C VAL A 29 -4.31 -9.49 5.79
N GLY A 30 -5.32 -9.99 6.52
CA GLY A 30 -5.64 -11.42 6.55
C GLY A 30 -6.02 -11.95 5.17
N GLU A 31 -7.02 -11.35 4.54
CA GLU A 31 -7.53 -11.75 3.22
C GLU A 31 -6.42 -11.75 2.14
N MET A 32 -5.57 -10.71 2.13
CA MET A 32 -4.46 -10.64 1.17
C MET A 32 -3.40 -11.70 1.42
N LEU A 33 -3.07 -11.99 2.67
CA LEU A 33 -2.10 -13.06 2.99
C LEU A 33 -2.65 -14.43 2.63
N ASP A 34 -3.93 -14.70 2.85
CA ASP A 34 -4.58 -15.96 2.45
C ASP A 34 -4.49 -16.18 0.92
N LEU A 35 -4.56 -15.11 0.14
CA LEU A 35 -4.36 -15.15 -1.31
C LEU A 35 -2.87 -15.30 -1.69
N ALA A 36 -1.95 -14.64 -1.00
CA ALA A 36 -0.55 -14.54 -1.40
C ALA A 36 0.33 -15.72 -0.93
N LEU A 37 0.02 -16.32 0.23
CA LEU A 37 0.79 -17.46 0.76
C LEU A 37 0.81 -18.66 -0.19
N PRO A 38 -0.33 -19.12 -0.78
CA PRO A 38 -0.33 -20.20 -1.77
C PRO A 38 0.44 -19.84 -3.05
N LEU A 39 0.62 -18.55 -3.32
CA LEU A 39 1.34 -18.04 -4.49
C LEU A 39 2.85 -17.91 -4.27
N GLY A 40 3.36 -18.31 -3.11
CA GLY A 40 4.79 -18.39 -2.83
C GLY A 40 5.33 -17.35 -1.86
N LEU A 41 4.52 -16.40 -1.39
CA LEU A 41 4.89 -15.55 -0.25
C LEU A 41 5.06 -16.44 1.00
N ARG A 42 6.08 -16.16 1.82
CA ARG A 42 6.36 -17.01 3.00
C ARG A 42 6.65 -16.15 4.23
N PRO A 43 6.25 -16.57 5.42
CA PRO A 43 6.75 -15.97 6.66
C PRO A 43 8.29 -15.95 6.68
N GLY A 44 8.85 -14.87 7.22
CA GLY A 44 10.30 -14.56 7.12
C GLY A 44 10.68 -13.79 5.85
N GLY A 45 9.80 -13.73 4.86
CA GLY A 45 10.02 -12.93 3.64
C GLY A 45 10.01 -11.43 3.89
N THR A 46 10.60 -10.69 2.96
CA THR A 46 10.72 -9.22 3.05
C THR A 46 9.56 -8.52 2.35
N LEU A 47 8.91 -7.58 3.05
CA LEU A 47 7.80 -6.78 2.51
C LEU A 47 8.08 -5.29 2.57
N ALA A 48 7.64 -4.56 1.56
CA ALA A 48 7.53 -3.10 1.60
C ALA A 48 6.07 -2.68 1.77
N VAL A 49 5.85 -1.62 2.55
CA VAL A 49 4.55 -0.95 2.70
C VAL A 49 4.72 0.51 2.27
N PRO A 50 4.53 0.84 0.98
CA PRO A 50 4.62 2.21 0.49
C PRO A 50 3.42 3.05 0.98
N GLY A 51 3.67 4.32 1.31
CA GLY A 51 2.66 5.19 1.89
C GLY A 51 2.12 4.64 3.20
N CYS A 52 3.00 4.12 4.07
CA CYS A 52 2.62 3.38 5.27
C CYS A 52 1.86 4.20 6.32
N GLY A 53 1.85 5.54 6.20
CA GLY A 53 1.22 6.42 7.16
C GLY A 53 1.75 6.18 8.57
N TYR A 54 0.85 6.00 9.54
CA TYR A 54 1.22 5.68 10.92
C TYR A 54 1.64 4.21 11.15
N GLY A 55 1.75 3.41 10.09
CA GLY A 55 2.42 2.11 10.14
C GLY A 55 1.58 0.94 10.65
N HIS A 56 0.27 1.09 10.83
CA HIS A 56 -0.60 0.04 11.38
C HIS A 56 -0.50 -1.28 10.61
N ASP A 57 -0.60 -1.23 9.28
CA ASP A 57 -0.54 -2.43 8.43
C ASP A 57 0.87 -3.05 8.44
N ALA A 58 1.92 -2.22 8.47
CA ALA A 58 3.29 -2.69 8.54
C ALA A 58 3.57 -3.48 9.82
N VAL A 59 3.05 -3.00 10.97
CA VAL A 59 3.19 -3.69 12.26
C VAL A 59 2.37 -4.98 12.32
N GLU A 60 1.20 -5.01 11.71
CA GLU A 60 0.40 -6.24 11.62
C GLU A 60 1.09 -7.30 10.74
N LEU A 61 1.70 -6.90 9.62
CA LEU A 61 2.49 -7.80 8.78
C LEU A 61 3.73 -8.34 9.51
N ASP A 62 4.40 -7.50 10.31
CA ASP A 62 5.50 -7.93 11.19
C ASP A 62 5.00 -8.97 12.21
N ALA A 63 3.84 -8.73 12.84
CA ALA A 63 3.23 -9.68 13.76
C ALA A 63 2.86 -11.03 13.10
N ARG A 64 2.66 -11.05 11.78
CA ARG A 64 2.45 -12.25 10.96
C ARG A 64 3.77 -12.91 10.53
N GLY A 65 4.91 -12.40 10.99
CA GLY A 65 6.24 -12.99 10.81
C GLY A 65 6.98 -12.54 9.56
N PHE A 66 6.65 -11.41 8.96
CA PHE A 66 7.39 -10.84 7.82
C PHE A 66 8.43 -9.82 8.28
N ALA A 67 9.53 -9.70 7.54
CA ALA A 67 10.49 -8.62 7.71
C ALA A 67 10.01 -7.39 6.91
N VAL A 68 9.46 -6.39 7.61
CA VAL A 68 8.72 -5.30 6.96
C VAL A 68 9.52 -4.00 6.95
N THR A 69 9.46 -3.29 5.83
CA THR A 69 9.90 -1.89 5.70
C THR A 69 8.68 -1.02 5.41
N GLY A 70 8.32 -0.13 6.34
CA GLY A 70 7.33 0.91 6.13
C GLY A 70 7.99 2.14 5.50
N LEU A 71 7.47 2.60 4.37
CA LEU A 71 7.97 3.78 3.67
C LEU A 71 6.88 4.83 3.55
N ASP A 72 7.21 6.07 3.87
CA ASP A 72 6.36 7.22 3.55
C ASP A 72 7.26 8.41 3.24
N PHE A 73 6.86 9.26 2.30
CA PHE A 73 7.65 10.44 2.00
C PHE A 73 7.31 11.63 2.91
N ALA A 74 6.17 11.58 3.62
CA ALA A 74 5.78 12.56 4.62
C ALA A 74 6.52 12.31 5.93
N PRO A 75 7.39 13.24 6.40
CA PRO A 75 8.14 13.05 7.64
C PRO A 75 7.25 12.83 8.86
N LEU A 76 6.09 13.48 8.94
CA LEU A 76 5.18 13.31 10.09
C LEU A 76 4.49 11.94 10.13
N ALA A 77 4.31 11.28 8.97
CA ALA A 77 3.85 9.90 8.94
C ALA A 77 4.86 8.98 9.63
N ILE A 78 6.13 9.07 9.23
CA ILE A 78 7.21 8.25 9.80
C ILE A 78 7.45 8.57 11.27
N GLN A 79 7.46 9.86 11.65
CA GLN A 79 7.56 10.24 13.05
C GLN A 79 6.43 9.61 13.87
N GLY A 80 5.18 9.72 13.40
CA GLY A 80 4.03 9.14 14.08
C GLY A 80 4.04 7.61 14.14
N ALA A 81 4.62 6.92 13.14
CA ALA A 81 4.83 5.49 13.16
C ALA A 81 5.86 5.09 14.24
N ILE A 82 6.99 5.80 14.32
CA ILE A 82 8.03 5.59 15.34
C ILE A 82 7.49 5.86 16.74
N GLU A 83 6.74 6.94 16.94
CA GLU A 83 6.14 7.28 18.25
C GLU A 83 5.17 6.20 18.74
N ARG A 84 4.42 5.54 17.84
CA ARG A 84 3.46 4.49 18.19
C ARG A 84 4.10 3.12 18.40
N TYR A 85 5.08 2.78 17.57
CA TYR A 85 5.56 1.40 17.43
C TYR A 85 7.05 1.21 17.65
N GLY A 86 7.80 2.30 17.91
CA GLY A 86 9.25 2.23 18.13
C GLY A 86 9.98 1.72 16.88
N ASP A 87 10.94 0.84 17.11
CA ASP A 87 11.79 0.20 16.10
C ASP A 87 11.32 -1.20 15.67
N ARG A 88 10.05 -1.51 15.95
CA ARG A 88 9.45 -2.82 15.65
C ARG A 88 9.48 -3.18 14.16
N VAL A 89 9.39 -2.17 13.30
CA VAL A 89 9.46 -2.26 11.85
C VAL A 89 10.58 -1.33 11.38
N ALA A 90 11.22 -1.63 10.26
CA ALA A 90 12.14 -0.71 9.63
C ALA A 90 11.36 0.47 9.00
N TRP A 91 11.49 1.66 9.56
CA TRP A 91 10.83 2.86 9.04
C TRP A 91 11.77 3.65 8.14
N SER A 92 11.26 4.13 7.01
CA SER A 92 12.04 4.94 6.07
C SER A 92 11.24 6.13 5.56
N GLN A 93 11.73 7.34 5.80
CA GLN A 93 11.25 8.51 5.08
C GLN A 93 11.85 8.49 3.67
N ALA A 94 11.07 8.05 2.70
CA ALA A 94 11.53 7.88 1.32
C ALA A 94 10.39 8.08 0.31
N ASP A 95 10.72 8.63 -0.83
CA ASP A 95 9.83 8.67 -1.98
C ASP A 95 9.89 7.33 -2.72
N TRP A 96 8.73 6.69 -2.89
CA TRP A 96 8.58 5.40 -3.55
C TRP A 96 9.15 5.35 -4.96
N PHE A 97 9.12 6.47 -5.68
CA PHE A 97 9.61 6.54 -7.06
C PHE A 97 11.13 6.64 -7.18
N THR A 98 11.82 7.10 -6.15
CA THR A 98 13.25 7.39 -6.21
C THR A 98 14.10 6.61 -5.20
N THR A 99 13.47 5.90 -4.27
CA THR A 99 14.19 5.11 -3.28
C THR A 99 15.07 4.04 -3.93
N GLN A 100 16.20 3.76 -3.29
CA GLN A 100 17.11 2.68 -3.68
C GLN A 100 17.01 1.47 -2.73
N LEU A 101 16.01 1.46 -1.86
CA LEU A 101 15.73 0.34 -0.95
C LEU A 101 15.13 -0.84 -1.72
N GLY A 102 15.26 -2.03 -1.15
CA GLY A 102 14.80 -3.28 -1.77
C GLY A 102 15.94 -4.07 -2.43
N PRO A 103 15.67 -5.02 -3.34
CA PRO A 103 14.34 -5.46 -3.72
C PRO A 103 13.66 -6.35 -2.66
N TRP A 104 12.33 -6.30 -2.61
CA TRP A 104 11.50 -7.07 -1.68
C TRP A 104 10.84 -8.29 -2.34
N GLU A 105 10.37 -9.24 -1.53
CA GLU A 105 9.57 -10.40 -1.98
C GLU A 105 8.11 -10.04 -2.20
N GLY A 106 7.63 -9.01 -1.49
CA GLY A 106 6.28 -8.52 -1.68
C GLY A 106 6.16 -7.02 -1.39
N ILE A 107 5.14 -6.41 -1.97
CA ILE A 107 4.66 -5.06 -1.68
C ILE A 107 3.24 -5.19 -1.15
N PHE A 108 2.94 -4.57 -0.02
CA PHE A 108 1.61 -4.43 0.53
C PHE A 108 1.18 -2.96 0.40
N ASP A 109 0.29 -2.69 -0.53
CA ASP A 109 -0.21 -1.35 -0.86
C ASP A 109 -1.65 -1.20 -0.37
N HIS A 110 -1.83 -0.47 0.71
CA HIS A 110 -3.16 -0.12 1.17
C HIS A 110 -3.45 1.35 0.85
N THR A 111 -4.04 1.57 -0.33
CA THR A 111 -4.49 2.87 -0.86
C THR A 111 -3.40 3.86 -1.28
N CYS A 112 -2.11 3.54 -1.22
CA CYS A 112 -1.04 4.42 -1.71
C CYS A 112 -1.20 4.72 -3.22
N PHE A 113 -1.41 3.68 -4.04
CA PHE A 113 -1.62 3.81 -5.48
C PHE A 113 -2.78 4.76 -5.85
N VAL A 114 -3.87 4.74 -5.09
CA VAL A 114 -5.05 5.58 -5.35
C VAL A 114 -4.98 6.96 -4.66
N ALA A 115 -3.98 7.19 -3.83
CA ALA A 115 -3.75 8.48 -3.18
C ALA A 115 -3.03 9.49 -4.08
N MET A 116 -2.33 9.03 -5.11
CA MET A 116 -1.61 9.89 -6.05
C MET A 116 -2.46 10.34 -7.23
N ASP A 117 -1.93 11.29 -8.01
CA ASP A 117 -2.51 11.70 -9.28
C ASP A 117 -2.65 10.48 -10.22
N PRO A 118 -3.84 10.22 -10.79
CA PRO A 118 -4.06 9.13 -11.73
C PRO A 118 -3.08 9.10 -12.92
N ALA A 119 -2.57 10.26 -13.36
CA ALA A 119 -1.57 10.31 -14.42
C ALA A 119 -0.25 9.61 -14.07
N ARG A 120 0.05 9.42 -12.77
CA ARG A 120 1.26 8.74 -12.29
C ARG A 120 1.11 7.24 -12.10
N ARG A 121 -0.08 6.68 -12.26
CA ARG A 121 -0.35 5.24 -12.08
C ARG A 121 0.59 4.31 -12.86
N PRO A 122 0.90 4.58 -14.16
CA PRO A 122 1.85 3.75 -14.90
C PRO A 122 3.26 3.77 -14.29
N ALA A 123 3.75 4.94 -13.88
CA ALA A 123 5.05 5.07 -13.23
C ALA A 123 5.09 4.36 -11.86
N TYR A 124 3.99 4.34 -11.12
CA TYR A 124 3.90 3.59 -9.87
C TYR A 124 4.01 2.07 -10.10
N VAL A 125 3.35 1.54 -11.10
CA VAL A 125 3.44 0.11 -11.46
C VAL A 125 4.87 -0.25 -11.88
N GLU A 126 5.56 0.62 -12.63
CA GLU A 126 6.97 0.46 -12.99
C GLU A 126 7.87 0.47 -11.73
N ALA A 127 7.63 1.39 -10.80
CA ALA A 127 8.35 1.43 -9.52
C ALA A 127 8.13 0.15 -8.70
N CYS A 128 6.89 -0.32 -8.59
CA CYS A 128 6.58 -1.60 -7.93
C CYS A 128 7.35 -2.77 -8.60
N ALA A 129 7.37 -2.83 -9.93
CA ALA A 129 8.13 -3.85 -10.64
C ALA A 129 9.64 -3.73 -10.37
N THR A 130 10.18 -2.51 -10.31
CA THR A 130 11.60 -2.28 -10.02
C THR A 130 11.98 -2.75 -8.61
N HIS A 131 11.14 -2.45 -7.63
CA HIS A 131 11.39 -2.73 -6.21
C HIS A 131 11.12 -4.19 -5.79
N LEU A 132 10.55 -5.01 -6.64
CA LEU A 132 10.31 -6.42 -6.37
C LEU A 132 11.43 -7.32 -6.90
N LYS A 133 11.73 -8.39 -6.16
CA LYS A 133 12.50 -9.53 -6.65
C LYS A 133 11.77 -10.18 -7.84
N PRO A 134 12.47 -10.89 -8.74
CA PRO A 134 11.80 -11.70 -9.77
C PRO A 134 10.77 -12.65 -9.13
N GLY A 135 9.55 -12.67 -9.64
CA GLY A 135 8.44 -13.46 -9.10
C GLY A 135 7.82 -12.92 -7.81
N GLY A 136 8.28 -11.78 -7.30
CA GLY A 136 7.71 -11.11 -6.14
C GLY A 136 6.27 -10.63 -6.39
N LEU A 137 5.52 -10.43 -5.30
CA LEU A 137 4.09 -10.13 -5.37
C LEU A 137 3.80 -8.65 -5.04
N TRP A 138 2.98 -8.01 -5.85
CA TRP A 138 2.31 -6.77 -5.51
C TRP A 138 0.88 -7.10 -5.05
N MET A 139 0.61 -6.83 -3.78
CA MET A 139 -0.67 -7.00 -3.10
C MET A 139 -1.24 -5.61 -2.83
N ALA A 140 -2.44 -5.30 -3.31
CA ALA A 140 -3.00 -3.97 -3.16
C ALA A 140 -4.49 -3.99 -2.80
N ALA A 141 -4.88 -3.11 -1.87
CA ALA A 141 -6.27 -2.78 -1.56
C ALA A 141 -6.57 -1.35 -2.04
N LEU A 142 -7.45 -1.22 -3.01
CA LEU A 142 -7.62 -0.01 -3.80
C LEU A 142 -9.09 0.39 -3.92
N PHE A 143 -9.41 1.67 -3.73
CA PHE A 143 -10.76 2.18 -3.89
C PHE A 143 -11.23 2.13 -5.34
N HIS A 144 -12.40 1.52 -5.58
CA HIS A 144 -13.16 1.64 -6.82
C HIS A 144 -14.35 2.60 -6.68
N ASP A 145 -14.74 2.94 -5.45
CA ASP A 145 -15.75 3.93 -5.17
C ASP A 145 -15.29 4.84 -4.02
N VAL A 146 -15.35 6.12 -4.26
CA VAL A 146 -14.99 7.19 -3.31
C VAL A 146 -16.20 8.05 -2.93
N ASN A 147 -17.42 7.56 -3.18
CA ASN A 147 -18.69 8.27 -2.90
C ASN A 147 -18.73 9.65 -3.58
N GLY A 148 -18.28 9.74 -4.82
CA GLY A 148 -18.29 10.97 -5.62
C GLY A 148 -17.32 12.06 -5.14
N ARG A 149 -16.39 11.77 -4.23
CA ARG A 149 -15.37 12.74 -3.81
C ARG A 149 -14.33 12.94 -4.91
N PRO A 150 -13.78 14.15 -5.08
CA PRO A 150 -12.82 14.42 -6.15
C PRO A 150 -11.44 13.77 -5.94
N GLY A 151 -11.18 13.18 -4.76
CA GLY A 151 -9.90 12.62 -4.38
C GLY A 151 -8.92 13.63 -3.77
N PRO A 152 -7.75 13.18 -3.21
CA PRO A 152 -7.47 11.78 -2.96
C PRO A 152 -8.37 11.14 -1.88
N PRO A 153 -8.61 9.80 -1.88
CA PRO A 153 -8.18 8.85 -2.90
C PRO A 153 -8.97 9.02 -4.21
N HIS A 154 -8.36 8.59 -5.33
CA HIS A 154 -8.99 8.58 -6.66
C HIS A 154 -9.43 7.16 -7.01
N ALA A 155 -10.73 6.95 -7.23
CA ALA A 155 -11.25 5.65 -7.64
C ALA A 155 -10.57 5.12 -8.92
N ILE A 156 -10.54 3.80 -9.07
CA ILE A 156 -10.07 3.14 -10.29
C ILE A 156 -11.06 2.04 -10.70
N GLU A 157 -11.34 1.96 -11.99
CA GLU A 157 -12.15 0.89 -12.57
C GLU A 157 -11.32 -0.42 -12.67
N MET A 158 -11.99 -1.56 -12.51
CA MET A 158 -11.35 -2.88 -12.51
C MET A 158 -10.57 -3.14 -13.81
N ASP A 159 -11.15 -2.81 -14.96
CA ASP A 159 -10.51 -3.02 -16.25
C ASP A 159 -9.31 -2.08 -16.47
N GLU A 160 -9.38 -0.86 -15.94
CA GLU A 160 -8.25 0.07 -15.96
C GLU A 160 -7.10 -0.47 -15.09
N LEU A 161 -7.40 -0.90 -13.87
CA LEU A 161 -6.42 -1.47 -12.95
C LEU A 161 -5.73 -2.69 -13.56
N ARG A 162 -6.52 -3.63 -14.10
CA ARG A 162 -5.98 -4.82 -14.80
C ARG A 162 -5.03 -4.43 -15.92
N ARG A 163 -5.48 -3.56 -16.82
CA ARG A 163 -4.68 -3.12 -17.99
C ARG A 163 -3.36 -2.45 -17.58
N ILE A 164 -3.37 -1.62 -16.53
CA ILE A 164 -2.16 -0.94 -16.05
C ILE A 164 -1.25 -1.95 -15.34
N ALA A 165 -1.78 -2.82 -14.49
CA ALA A 165 -0.98 -3.83 -13.78
C ALA A 165 -0.30 -4.80 -14.76
N GLU A 166 -0.99 -5.22 -15.82
CA GLU A 166 -0.47 -6.17 -16.80
C GLU A 166 0.72 -5.64 -17.64
N THR A 167 1.05 -4.34 -17.53
CA THR A 167 2.27 -3.80 -18.17
C THR A 167 3.56 -4.34 -17.54
N GLY A 168 3.56 -4.74 -16.27
CA GLY A 168 4.74 -5.27 -15.56
C GLY A 168 4.48 -6.57 -14.81
N PHE A 169 3.22 -6.96 -14.67
CA PHE A 169 2.82 -8.06 -13.80
C PHE A 169 1.92 -9.09 -14.52
N GLU A 170 1.87 -10.27 -13.95
CA GLU A 170 0.80 -11.26 -14.16
C GLU A 170 -0.25 -11.05 -13.08
N VAL A 171 -1.46 -10.66 -13.44
CA VAL A 171 -2.58 -10.50 -12.50
C VAL A 171 -3.12 -11.89 -12.13
N LEU A 172 -2.94 -12.28 -10.85
CA LEU A 172 -3.33 -13.59 -10.32
C LEU A 172 -4.69 -13.54 -9.63
N HIS A 173 -5.00 -12.41 -8.99
CA HIS A 173 -6.28 -12.14 -8.35
C HIS A 173 -6.66 -10.68 -8.55
N LEU A 174 -7.91 -10.42 -8.89
CA LEU A 174 -8.50 -9.09 -8.91
C LEU A 174 -10.01 -9.23 -8.71
N ALA A 175 -10.49 -8.85 -7.53
CA ALA A 175 -11.90 -8.96 -7.14
C ALA A 175 -12.27 -7.91 -6.09
N HIS A 176 -13.56 -7.80 -5.77
CA HIS A 176 -14.01 -7.00 -4.63
C HIS A 176 -13.51 -7.61 -3.32
N ALA A 177 -13.01 -6.76 -2.42
CA ALA A 177 -12.61 -7.13 -1.07
C ALA A 177 -13.83 -7.59 -0.25
N GLN A 178 -13.64 -8.62 0.58
CA GLN A 178 -14.71 -9.17 1.43
C GLN A 178 -14.64 -8.61 2.86
N ASP A 179 -13.43 -8.48 3.40
CA ASP A 179 -13.18 -8.13 4.79
C ASP A 179 -12.73 -6.67 4.99
N SER A 180 -13.18 -5.76 4.11
CA SER A 180 -12.90 -4.33 4.27
C SER A 180 -13.36 -3.80 5.63
N HIS A 181 -12.59 -2.84 6.18
CA HIS A 181 -13.05 -2.10 7.36
C HIS A 181 -14.47 -1.54 7.14
N PRO A 182 -15.39 -1.55 8.14
CA PRO A 182 -16.79 -1.13 7.96
C PRO A 182 -16.98 0.23 7.28
N ARG A 183 -16.07 1.20 7.52
CA ARG A 183 -16.10 2.51 6.85
C ARG A 183 -15.74 2.45 5.35
N ARG A 184 -15.22 1.32 4.85
CA ARG A 184 -14.76 1.11 3.47
C ARG A 184 -15.46 -0.06 2.77
N ALA A 185 -16.30 -0.79 3.49
CA ALA A 185 -16.97 -2.00 3.00
C ALA A 185 -17.68 -1.77 1.66
N GLY A 186 -17.48 -2.71 0.74
CA GLY A 186 -18.05 -2.68 -0.60
C GLY A 186 -17.44 -1.66 -1.56
N ARG A 187 -16.33 -1.01 -1.20
CA ARG A 187 -15.69 0.05 -2.01
C ARG A 187 -14.25 -0.22 -2.40
N GLU A 188 -13.72 -1.39 -2.03
CA GLU A 188 -12.32 -1.73 -2.31
C GLU A 188 -12.22 -2.97 -3.20
N PHE A 189 -11.23 -2.95 -4.11
CA PHE A 189 -10.74 -4.13 -4.81
C PHE A 189 -9.52 -4.67 -4.10
N LEU A 190 -9.33 -6.00 -4.17
CA LEU A 190 -8.05 -6.65 -3.90
C LEU A 190 -7.39 -7.07 -5.19
N LEU A 191 -6.13 -6.68 -5.34
CA LEU A 191 -5.21 -7.11 -6.40
C LEU A 191 -4.10 -7.96 -5.78
N VAL A 192 -3.82 -9.11 -6.38
CA VAL A 192 -2.55 -9.83 -6.20
C VAL A 192 -1.96 -10.07 -7.57
N ALA A 193 -0.77 -9.54 -7.81
CA ALA A 193 -0.11 -9.61 -9.09
C ALA A 193 1.37 -9.99 -8.92
N ARG A 194 1.89 -10.85 -9.79
CA ARG A 194 3.27 -11.35 -9.77
C ARG A 194 4.13 -10.60 -10.76
N LYS A 195 5.30 -10.13 -10.33
CA LYS A 195 6.32 -9.58 -11.24
C LYS A 195 6.74 -10.62 -12.27
N ARG A 196 6.68 -10.23 -13.56
CA ARG A 196 7.14 -11.03 -14.69
C ARG A 196 8.66 -11.11 -14.77
#